data_b390880be7a08eca89164c3dd9b577e6
#
_entry.id   b390880be7a08eca89164c3dd9b577e6
#
_cell.length_a   1.000
_cell.length_b   1.000
_cell.length_c   1.000
_cell.angle_alpha   90.00
_cell.angle_beta   90.00
_cell.angle_gamma   90.00
#
_symmetry.space_group_name_H-M   'P 1'
#
loop_
_entity.id
_entity.type
_entity.pdbx_description
1 polymer ?
#
loop_
_entity_poly.entity_id
_entity_poly.type
_entity_poly.pdbx_seq_one_letter_code
_entity_poly.pdbx_strand_id
1 'polypeptide(L)'
;MTVSPALSSPDATSLVLSSPDTTSLLLSPPDATSPPLSRPDASPLPDRAGVTGSRPGRPCVTELRLSAFAGHGRAGFALGPLTLFAGPSGSGKSRALQAYEALARLGGGAELAEAFPDPGACVPERARPDAERRRGFRIGCTADGPEGPVRLDVAVQAEPGLRIVGERLTSGGLVLLETALRDPGRATVQAAWHTAGSSPVTRGPLPDDRLGTALLPLRVSGKTEGQRRVLAAAEQMVVALRSVFVCDPNPGRMRAPVPRGAGRLLPGCDNLAEVLWRTRAECGRRHALLAAAVRAGCTGRVVDLLAEPLADDRVRALLDRGDGLRTPLGLLGDGELRYVALALVLLTGPGVLEVDPAGEVPAALQTLTVLADGFDRCMDRRQVRELLELAARMCERGHIRLVGAVGEASWAAGVDGVTVVDLSA
;
A
#
# COMPACT_ATOMS: atom_id res chain seq x y z
N MET A 1 14.19 -45.92 47.21
CA MET A 1 13.66 -47.15 46.60
C MET A 1 13.08 -46.74 45.29
N THR A 2 13.70 -47.08 44.35
CA THR A 2 13.93 -47.99 43.23
C THR A 2 13.71 -47.24 41.93
N VAL A 3 14.77 -47.00 41.26
CA VAL A 3 15.37 -47.67 40.09
C VAL A 3 14.83 -47.14 38.74
N SER A 4 15.74 -46.47 38.04
CA SER A 4 15.77 -46.25 36.59
C SER A 4 15.86 -47.59 35.83
N PRO A 5 15.49 -47.64 34.55
CA PRO A 5 16.56 -47.90 33.60
C PRO A 5 16.56 -47.03 32.33
N ALA A 6 17.78 -46.81 31.88
CA ALA A 6 18.15 -46.32 30.56
C ALA A 6 17.95 -47.36 29.46
N LEU A 7 17.65 -46.93 28.24
CA LEU A 7 17.89 -47.70 27.00
C LEU A 7 18.18 -46.66 25.89
N SER A 8 19.42 -46.51 25.55
CA SER A 8 20.19 -46.91 24.32
C SER A 8 19.65 -46.39 22.98
N SER A 9 20.46 -45.52 22.37
CA SER A 9 20.44 -45.14 20.96
C SER A 9 20.78 -46.34 20.02
N PRO A 10 20.38 -46.26 18.77
CA PRO A 10 21.24 -46.81 17.72
C PRO A 10 21.64 -45.77 16.64
N ASP A 11 22.87 -45.82 16.36
CA ASP A 11 23.69 -45.65 15.18
C ASP A 11 23.26 -44.75 14.01
N ALA A 12 24.20 -43.84 13.75
CA ALA A 12 24.39 -43.10 12.53
C ALA A 12 24.79 -44.02 11.36
N THR A 13 24.09 -43.96 10.25
CA THR A 13 24.57 -44.49 8.98
C THR A 13 24.80 -43.30 8.01
N SER A 14 26.08 -43.04 7.81
CA SER A 14 26.64 -42.17 6.78
C SER A 14 26.27 -42.66 5.37
N LEU A 15 25.63 -41.83 4.56
CA LEU A 15 25.56 -42.02 3.10
C LEU A 15 26.37 -40.91 2.44
N VAL A 16 27.54 -41.29 1.98
CA VAL A 16 28.41 -40.58 1.09
C VAL A 16 27.79 -40.61 -0.32
N LEU A 17 27.45 -39.47 -0.88
CA LEU A 17 27.14 -39.33 -2.29
C LEU A 17 28.25 -38.51 -2.95
N SER A 18 28.95 -39.20 -3.86
CA SER A 18 30.02 -38.76 -4.73
C SER A 18 29.57 -37.68 -5.70
N SER A 19 30.41 -36.67 -5.87
CA SER A 19 30.33 -35.66 -6.95
C SER A 19 30.71 -36.24 -8.29
N PRO A 20 30.13 -35.80 -9.40
CA PRO A 20 30.72 -35.99 -10.71
C PRO A 20 31.50 -34.75 -11.19
N ASP A 21 32.52 -35.07 -11.96
CA ASP A 21 33.61 -34.27 -12.48
C ASP A 21 33.26 -32.94 -13.17
N THR A 22 34.11 -31.96 -12.86
CA THR A 22 34.23 -30.70 -13.56
C THR A 22 35.10 -30.88 -14.83
N THR A 23 34.52 -30.88 -16.00
CA THR A 23 35.25 -30.79 -17.26
C THR A 23 35.41 -29.33 -17.65
N SER A 24 36.67 -28.88 -17.56
CA SER A 24 37.17 -27.57 -17.99
C SER A 24 37.15 -27.47 -19.51
N LEU A 25 36.40 -26.54 -20.10
CA LEU A 25 36.52 -26.12 -21.47
C LEU A 25 37.19 -24.75 -21.54
N LEU A 26 38.46 -24.77 -21.89
CA LEU A 26 39.27 -23.61 -22.28
C LEU A 26 38.78 -23.11 -23.65
N LEU A 27 38.24 -21.88 -23.69
CA LEU A 27 38.01 -21.15 -24.93
C LEU A 27 39.13 -20.12 -25.12
N SER A 28 39.86 -20.29 -26.24
CA SER A 28 40.90 -19.39 -26.73
C SER A 28 40.32 -18.05 -27.20
N PRO A 29 41.08 -16.95 -27.14
CA PRO A 29 40.60 -15.63 -27.57
C PRO A 29 40.60 -15.54 -29.12
N PRO A 30 39.65 -14.77 -29.71
CA PRO A 30 39.64 -14.53 -31.16
C PRO A 30 40.65 -13.44 -31.57
N ASP A 31 41.32 -13.68 -32.68
CA ASP A 31 42.29 -12.82 -33.38
C ASP A 31 41.71 -11.46 -33.79
N ALA A 32 42.48 -10.45 -33.56
CA ALA A 32 42.25 -9.10 -34.04
C ALA A 32 42.77 -8.96 -35.49
N THR A 33 41.86 -8.98 -36.47
CA THR A 33 42.10 -8.33 -37.76
C THR A 33 40.81 -8.28 -38.58
N SER A 34 40.14 -7.13 -38.58
CA SER A 34 39.15 -6.73 -39.59
C SER A 34 39.13 -5.21 -39.75
N PRO A 35 39.08 -4.67 -40.98
CA PRO A 35 39.24 -3.27 -41.28
C PRO A 35 38.00 -2.42 -40.89
N PRO A 36 38.14 -1.08 -40.76
CA PRO A 36 37.06 -0.20 -40.31
C PRO A 36 35.98 -0.04 -41.40
N LEU A 37 34.76 -0.38 -41.05
CA LEU A 37 33.57 -0.10 -41.85
C LEU A 37 33.26 1.41 -41.83
N SER A 38 33.16 1.99 -43.02
CA SER A 38 32.79 3.37 -43.31
C SER A 38 31.44 3.73 -42.69
N ARG A 39 31.35 4.91 -42.08
CA ARG A 39 30.08 5.52 -41.60
C ARG A 39 29.16 5.79 -42.81
N PRO A 40 27.89 5.38 -42.75
CA PRO A 40 26.89 5.91 -43.68
C PRO A 40 26.42 7.29 -43.20
N ASP A 41 26.24 8.18 -44.18
CA ASP A 41 25.76 9.54 -44.04
C ASP A 41 24.46 9.65 -43.24
N ALA A 42 24.46 10.58 -42.31
CA ALA A 42 23.28 10.95 -41.54
C ALA A 42 22.35 11.84 -42.39
N SER A 43 21.37 11.23 -43.05
CA SER A 43 20.20 11.95 -43.51
C SER A 43 19.24 12.19 -42.35
N PRO A 44 18.65 13.38 -42.14
CA PRO A 44 17.71 13.62 -41.07
C PRO A 44 16.43 12.84 -41.32
N LEU A 45 16.07 11.98 -40.33
CA LEU A 45 14.78 11.32 -40.28
C LEU A 45 13.65 12.37 -40.13
N PRO A 46 12.52 12.15 -40.81
CA PRO A 46 11.39 13.09 -40.71
C PRO A 46 10.82 13.13 -39.31
N ASP A 47 10.53 14.32 -38.82
CA ASP A 47 9.80 14.63 -37.59
C ASP A 47 8.57 13.72 -37.46
N ARG A 48 8.61 12.74 -36.57
CA ARG A 48 7.43 12.02 -36.08
C ARG A 48 6.72 12.91 -35.07
N ALA A 49 5.91 13.82 -35.59
CA ALA A 49 4.88 14.46 -34.78
C ALA A 49 3.94 13.39 -34.19
N GLY A 50 3.82 13.36 -32.87
CA GLY A 50 2.62 12.97 -32.15
C GLY A 50 2.26 11.50 -32.08
N VAL A 51 3.09 10.70 -31.40
CA VAL A 51 2.57 9.61 -30.59
C VAL A 51 3.24 9.74 -29.22
N THR A 52 2.61 10.50 -28.33
CA THR A 52 2.84 10.41 -26.90
C THR A 52 2.35 9.03 -26.47
N GLY A 53 3.20 8.04 -26.63
CA GLY A 53 3.03 6.74 -25.99
C GLY A 53 3.12 6.96 -24.49
N SER A 54 1.97 7.25 -23.88
CA SER A 54 1.79 7.21 -22.44
C SER A 54 2.34 5.85 -21.97
N ARG A 55 3.38 5.86 -21.14
CA ARG A 55 3.78 4.64 -20.40
C ARG A 55 2.52 4.10 -19.77
N PRO A 56 2.23 2.78 -19.88
CA PRO A 56 1.06 2.21 -19.22
C PRO A 56 1.10 2.65 -17.76
N GLY A 57 0.05 3.36 -17.32
CA GLY A 57 -0.04 3.93 -15.99
C GLY A 57 0.05 2.81 -14.95
N ARG A 58 0.79 3.03 -13.87
CA ARG A 58 0.79 2.10 -12.74
C ARG A 58 -0.60 2.06 -12.13
N PRO A 59 -1.17 0.89 -11.79
CA PRO A 59 -2.45 0.80 -11.12
C PRO A 59 -2.49 1.64 -9.84
N CYS A 60 -3.52 2.49 -9.72
CA CYS A 60 -3.72 3.31 -8.52
C CYS A 60 -5.20 3.67 -8.37
N VAL A 61 -5.65 3.83 -7.13
CA VAL A 61 -7.02 4.27 -6.82
C VAL A 61 -7.14 5.77 -7.07
N THR A 62 -8.13 6.17 -7.88
CA THR A 62 -8.39 7.56 -8.28
C THR A 62 -9.71 8.11 -7.77
N GLU A 63 -10.56 7.25 -7.20
CA GLU A 63 -11.83 7.64 -6.58
C GLU A 63 -12.18 6.67 -5.44
N LEU A 64 -12.66 7.22 -4.33
CA LEU A 64 -13.25 6.46 -3.22
C LEU A 64 -14.73 6.82 -3.11
N ARG A 65 -15.60 5.80 -2.96
CA ARG A 65 -17.05 5.99 -2.82
C ARG A 65 -17.55 5.32 -1.56
N LEU A 66 -18.40 6.04 -0.84
CA LEU A 66 -19.04 5.60 0.40
C LEU A 66 -20.55 5.79 0.29
N SER A 67 -21.31 4.84 0.80
CA SER A 67 -22.76 4.98 0.91
C SER A 67 -23.25 4.26 2.16
N ALA A 68 -23.93 5.01 3.01
CA ALA A 68 -24.36 4.58 4.34
C ALA A 68 -23.19 4.01 5.17
N PHE A 69 -22.02 4.63 5.06
CA PHE A 69 -20.81 4.22 5.79
C PHE A 69 -20.50 5.22 6.90
N ALA A 70 -20.67 4.81 8.15
CA ALA A 70 -20.54 5.66 9.35
C ALA A 70 -21.33 6.98 9.19
N GLY A 71 -20.66 8.15 9.24
CA GLY A 71 -21.30 9.45 9.04
C GLY A 71 -21.56 9.83 7.57
N HIS A 72 -21.06 9.06 6.59
CA HIS A 72 -21.19 9.35 5.17
C HIS A 72 -22.50 8.75 4.60
N GLY A 73 -23.47 9.57 4.24
CA GLY A 73 -24.73 9.12 3.61
C GLY A 73 -24.49 8.60 2.18
N ARG A 74 -24.03 9.47 1.30
CA ARG A 74 -23.56 9.15 -0.07
C ARG A 74 -22.47 10.15 -0.44
N ALA A 75 -21.26 9.64 -0.62
CA ALA A 75 -20.10 10.47 -0.90
C ALA A 75 -19.21 9.80 -1.95
N GLY A 76 -18.63 10.61 -2.83
CA GLY A 76 -17.60 10.23 -3.79
C GLY A 76 -16.45 11.23 -3.69
N PHE A 77 -15.24 10.71 -3.54
CA PHE A 77 -14.03 11.52 -3.35
C PHE A 77 -13.05 11.23 -4.48
N ALA A 78 -12.74 12.24 -5.29
CA ALA A 78 -11.65 12.15 -6.25
C ALA A 78 -10.31 12.16 -5.52
N LEU A 79 -9.42 11.23 -5.87
CA LEU A 79 -8.11 11.08 -5.26
C LEU A 79 -7.01 11.42 -6.28
N GLY A 80 -6.32 12.53 -6.06
CA GLY A 80 -5.10 12.89 -6.78
C GLY A 80 -3.86 12.16 -6.26
N PRO A 81 -2.68 12.41 -6.83
CA PRO A 81 -1.43 11.85 -6.33
C PRO A 81 -1.14 12.23 -4.86
N LEU A 82 -1.47 13.44 -4.47
CA LEU A 82 -1.43 13.95 -3.10
C LEU A 82 -2.83 14.47 -2.76
N THR A 83 -3.52 13.81 -1.84
CA THR A 83 -4.89 14.16 -1.43
C THR A 83 -4.94 14.41 0.07
N LEU A 84 -5.59 15.49 0.48
CA LEU A 84 -5.85 15.83 1.86
C LEU A 84 -7.35 15.90 2.12
N PHE A 85 -7.85 15.06 3.01
CA PHE A 85 -9.16 15.21 3.61
C PHE A 85 -9.05 16.25 4.73
N ALA A 86 -9.72 17.39 4.57
CA ALA A 86 -9.70 18.49 5.52
C ALA A 86 -11.05 18.65 6.20
N GLY A 87 -11.05 19.18 7.43
CA GLY A 87 -12.27 19.50 8.16
C GLY A 87 -12.13 19.31 9.68
N PRO A 88 -13.12 19.74 10.46
CA PRO A 88 -13.08 19.65 11.92
C PRO A 88 -13.11 18.20 12.41
N SER A 89 -12.85 18.02 13.70
CA SER A 89 -13.02 16.71 14.34
C SER A 89 -14.46 16.23 14.19
N GLY A 90 -14.64 14.94 13.87
CA GLY A 90 -15.97 14.35 13.64
C GLY A 90 -16.51 14.50 12.21
N SER A 91 -15.84 15.22 11.29
CA SER A 91 -16.31 15.40 9.91
C SER A 91 -16.21 14.12 9.03
N GLY A 92 -15.67 13.02 9.53
CA GLY A 92 -15.62 11.75 8.83
C GLY A 92 -14.31 11.43 8.10
N LYS A 93 -13.28 12.28 8.18
CA LYS A 93 -11.97 12.07 7.53
C LYS A 93 -11.38 10.67 7.80
N SER A 94 -11.23 10.35 9.09
CA SER A 94 -10.71 9.04 9.53
C SER A 94 -11.57 7.87 9.04
N ARG A 95 -12.89 8.07 8.94
CA ARG A 95 -13.80 7.05 8.40
C ARG A 95 -13.59 6.84 6.90
N ALA A 96 -13.32 7.89 6.13
CA ALA A 96 -12.98 7.76 4.72
C ALA A 96 -11.65 6.99 4.53
N LEU A 97 -10.61 7.30 5.31
CA LEU A 97 -9.35 6.56 5.28
C LEU A 97 -9.54 5.09 5.70
N GLN A 98 -10.34 4.84 6.75
CA GLN A 98 -10.67 3.48 7.21
C GLN A 98 -11.40 2.65 6.13
N ALA A 99 -12.31 3.26 5.36
CA ALA A 99 -12.96 2.57 4.24
C ALA A 99 -11.95 2.21 3.13
N TYR A 100 -10.99 3.09 2.85
CA TYR A 100 -9.91 2.80 1.89
C TYR A 100 -9.03 1.65 2.40
N GLU A 101 -8.62 1.70 3.67
CA GLU A 101 -7.85 0.63 4.32
C GLU A 101 -8.60 -0.71 4.25
N ALA A 102 -9.90 -0.73 4.54
CA ALA A 102 -10.72 -1.94 4.46
C ALA A 102 -10.74 -2.51 3.03
N LEU A 103 -10.91 -1.66 1.99
CA LEU A 103 -10.78 -2.09 0.59
C LEU A 103 -9.40 -2.65 0.29
N ALA A 104 -8.34 -2.04 0.81
CA ALA A 104 -6.97 -2.51 0.63
C ALA A 104 -6.75 -3.91 1.26
N ARG A 105 -7.23 -4.13 2.48
CA ARG A 105 -7.18 -5.44 3.17
C ARG A 105 -7.96 -6.50 2.38
N LEU A 106 -9.18 -6.18 1.95
CA LEU A 106 -9.98 -7.09 1.12
C LEU A 106 -9.32 -7.41 -0.23
N GLY A 107 -8.71 -6.42 -0.88
CA GLY A 107 -7.90 -6.60 -2.09
C GLY A 107 -6.67 -7.48 -1.86
N GLY A 108 -6.09 -7.46 -0.65
CA GLY A 108 -5.03 -8.35 -0.19
C GLY A 108 -5.50 -9.79 0.10
N GLY A 109 -6.82 -10.06 0.06
CA GLY A 109 -7.40 -11.37 0.34
C GLY A 109 -7.79 -11.60 1.80
N ALA A 110 -7.75 -10.56 2.64
CA ALA A 110 -8.21 -10.63 4.02
C ALA A 110 -9.70 -11.00 4.11
N GLU A 111 -10.08 -11.61 5.22
CA GLU A 111 -11.49 -11.88 5.53
C GLU A 111 -12.21 -10.58 5.91
N LEU A 112 -13.51 -10.57 5.69
CA LEU A 112 -14.35 -9.40 5.96
C LEU A 112 -14.30 -9.00 7.45
N ALA A 113 -14.18 -9.98 8.36
CA ALA A 113 -14.03 -9.74 9.79
C ALA A 113 -12.70 -9.06 10.16
N GLU A 114 -11.63 -9.33 9.41
CA GLU A 114 -10.34 -8.67 9.57
C GLU A 114 -10.37 -7.23 9.02
N ALA A 115 -11.07 -7.03 7.90
CA ALA A 115 -11.23 -5.71 7.29
C ALA A 115 -12.16 -4.80 8.12
N PHE A 116 -13.15 -5.37 8.82
CA PHE A 116 -14.12 -4.66 9.66
C PHE A 116 -14.22 -5.30 11.05
N PRO A 117 -13.26 -5.05 11.95
CA PRO A 117 -13.29 -5.60 13.33
C PRO A 117 -14.53 -5.16 14.13
N ASP A 118 -15.05 -3.97 13.85
CA ASP A 118 -16.31 -3.44 14.41
C ASP A 118 -17.24 -3.01 13.26
N PRO A 119 -17.97 -3.95 12.66
CA PRO A 119 -18.85 -3.65 11.54
C PRO A 119 -20.05 -2.79 11.93
N GLY A 120 -20.49 -2.86 13.19
CA GLY A 120 -21.57 -2.01 13.72
C GLY A 120 -21.23 -0.53 13.69
N ALA A 121 -19.98 -0.17 14.01
CA ALA A 121 -19.48 1.20 13.94
C ALA A 121 -19.35 1.75 12.51
N CYS A 122 -19.42 0.89 11.50
CA CYS A 122 -19.42 1.27 10.08
C CYS A 122 -20.83 1.59 9.56
N VAL A 123 -21.90 1.25 10.29
CA VAL A 123 -23.28 1.56 9.92
C VAL A 123 -23.66 2.92 10.50
N PRO A 124 -24.36 3.81 9.77
CA PRO A 124 -24.85 5.06 10.34
C PRO A 124 -25.76 4.82 11.55
N GLU A 125 -25.59 5.60 12.62
CA GLU A 125 -26.40 5.48 13.85
C GLU A 125 -27.91 5.56 13.58
N ARG A 126 -28.31 6.36 12.59
CA ARG A 126 -29.73 6.56 12.22
C ARG A 126 -30.23 5.56 11.19
N ALA A 127 -29.39 4.60 10.74
CA ALA A 127 -29.82 3.60 9.78
C ALA A 127 -30.87 2.68 10.41
N ARG A 128 -32.04 2.60 9.78
CA ARG A 128 -33.10 1.69 10.21
C ARG A 128 -32.88 0.32 9.57
N PRO A 129 -33.08 -0.76 10.32
CA PRO A 129 -33.06 -2.11 9.72
C PRO A 129 -34.20 -2.27 8.73
N ASP A 130 -34.00 -3.11 7.72
CA ASP A 130 -35.07 -3.52 6.81
C ASP A 130 -36.03 -4.55 7.47
N ALA A 131 -36.96 -5.08 6.67
CA ALA A 131 -37.97 -6.06 7.15
C ALA A 131 -37.33 -7.34 7.72
N GLU A 132 -36.16 -7.71 7.22
CA GLU A 132 -35.36 -8.85 7.68
C GLU A 132 -34.33 -8.49 8.75
N ARG A 133 -34.46 -7.30 9.35
CA ARG A 133 -33.59 -6.74 10.39
C ARG A 133 -32.12 -6.58 9.92
N ARG A 134 -31.89 -6.39 8.64
CA ARG A 134 -30.56 -6.19 8.06
C ARG A 134 -30.20 -4.71 8.05
N ARG A 135 -28.93 -4.42 8.43
CA ARG A 135 -28.30 -3.13 8.24
C ARG A 135 -26.93 -3.33 7.60
N GLY A 136 -26.49 -2.36 6.83
CA GLY A 136 -25.23 -2.45 6.15
C GLY A 136 -24.83 -1.15 5.48
N PHE A 137 -23.76 -1.23 4.70
CA PHE A 137 -23.15 -0.10 4.02
C PHE A 137 -22.61 -0.53 2.66
N ARG A 138 -22.19 0.46 1.86
CA ARG A 138 -21.46 0.22 0.62
C ARG A 138 -20.18 1.02 0.59
N ILE A 139 -19.12 0.37 0.12
CA ILE A 139 -17.83 0.99 -0.16
C ILE A 139 -17.42 0.62 -1.57
N GLY A 140 -16.65 1.47 -2.22
CA GLY A 140 -16.16 1.19 -3.57
C GLY A 140 -15.05 2.15 -3.95
N CYS A 141 -14.33 1.79 -5.00
CA CYS A 141 -13.27 2.62 -5.57
C CYS A 141 -13.23 2.50 -7.10
N THR A 142 -12.54 3.43 -7.72
CA THR A 142 -12.11 3.34 -9.10
C THR A 142 -10.59 3.27 -9.11
N ALA A 143 -10.02 2.26 -9.78
CA ALA A 143 -8.59 2.14 -10.02
C ALA A 143 -8.29 2.43 -11.49
N ASP A 144 -7.41 3.37 -11.75
CA ASP A 144 -6.89 3.65 -13.09
C ASP A 144 -5.56 2.92 -13.32
N GLY A 145 -5.28 2.57 -14.58
CA GLY A 145 -4.09 1.80 -14.94
C GLY A 145 -4.13 1.35 -16.41
N PRO A 146 -3.41 0.26 -16.78
CA PRO A 146 -3.33 -0.23 -18.15
C PRO A 146 -4.67 -0.55 -18.80
N GLU A 147 -5.64 -1.03 -18.02
CA GLU A 147 -7.01 -1.38 -18.48
C GLU A 147 -7.96 -0.17 -18.51
N GLY A 148 -7.42 1.06 -18.29
CA GLY A 148 -8.24 2.24 -18.07
C GLY A 148 -8.97 2.19 -16.72
N PRO A 149 -10.03 3.00 -16.53
CA PRO A 149 -10.77 3.04 -15.28
C PRO A 149 -11.53 1.75 -15.01
N VAL A 150 -11.15 1.04 -13.94
CA VAL A 150 -11.85 -0.13 -13.40
C VAL A 150 -12.54 0.27 -12.11
N ARG A 151 -13.84 0.02 -12.03
CA ARG A 151 -14.66 0.39 -10.88
C ARG A 151 -15.10 -0.85 -10.11
N LEU A 152 -14.90 -0.82 -8.79
CA LEU A 152 -15.34 -1.82 -7.82
C LEU A 152 -16.34 -1.19 -6.86
N ASP A 153 -17.49 -1.83 -6.67
CA ASP A 153 -18.47 -1.48 -5.64
C ASP A 153 -18.80 -2.74 -4.82
N VAL A 154 -18.76 -2.64 -3.49
CA VAL A 154 -19.00 -3.73 -2.55
C VAL A 154 -20.12 -3.33 -1.59
N ALA A 155 -21.16 -4.15 -1.50
CA ALA A 155 -22.24 -4.01 -0.53
C ALA A 155 -22.03 -5.02 0.61
N VAL A 156 -21.97 -4.51 1.83
CA VAL A 156 -21.70 -5.26 3.05
C VAL A 156 -22.92 -5.20 3.95
N GLN A 157 -23.44 -6.36 4.35
CA GLN A 157 -24.35 -6.49 5.48
C GLN A 157 -23.51 -6.56 6.75
N ALA A 158 -23.76 -5.66 7.69
CA ALA A 158 -23.11 -5.66 9.02
C ALA A 158 -23.92 -6.44 10.06
N GLU A 159 -25.24 -6.39 9.95
CA GLU A 159 -26.19 -7.03 10.86
C GLU A 159 -27.30 -7.76 10.09
N PRO A 160 -27.79 -8.90 10.61
CA PRO A 160 -27.45 -9.60 11.85
C PRO A 160 -26.15 -10.38 11.79
N GLY A 161 -25.51 -10.51 10.66
CA GLY A 161 -24.24 -11.20 10.45
C GLY A 161 -23.42 -10.48 9.37
N LEU A 162 -22.12 -10.39 9.60
CA LEU A 162 -21.18 -9.73 8.69
C LEU A 162 -20.99 -10.59 7.43
N ARG A 163 -21.33 -10.05 6.24
CA ARG A 163 -21.15 -10.71 4.94
C ARG A 163 -21.16 -9.73 3.77
N ILE A 164 -20.55 -10.09 2.67
CA ILE A 164 -20.72 -9.41 1.38
C ILE A 164 -22.05 -9.88 0.79
N VAL A 165 -22.95 -8.95 0.48
CA VAL A 165 -24.26 -9.25 -0.12
C VAL A 165 -24.29 -8.94 -1.61
N GLY A 166 -23.32 -8.18 -2.10
CA GLY A 166 -23.16 -7.87 -3.52
C GLY A 166 -21.81 -7.22 -3.79
N GLU A 167 -21.23 -7.59 -4.90
CA GLU A 167 -20.00 -7.02 -5.44
C GLU A 167 -20.18 -6.78 -6.93
N ARG A 168 -19.64 -5.69 -7.45
CA ARG A 168 -19.69 -5.37 -8.86
C ARG A 168 -18.38 -4.77 -9.34
N LEU A 169 -17.78 -5.42 -10.34
CA LEU A 169 -16.57 -4.94 -11.04
C LEU A 169 -16.96 -4.54 -12.46
N THR A 170 -16.63 -3.32 -12.87
CA THR A 170 -16.94 -2.81 -14.20
C THR A 170 -15.73 -2.13 -14.84
N SER A 171 -15.60 -2.22 -16.16
CA SER A 171 -14.62 -1.48 -16.97
C SER A 171 -15.21 -1.15 -18.33
N GLY A 172 -15.03 0.09 -18.80
CA GLY A 172 -15.52 0.53 -20.11
C GLY A 172 -17.04 0.33 -20.30
N GLY A 173 -17.84 0.51 -19.24
CA GLY A 173 -19.29 0.31 -19.27
C GLY A 173 -19.75 -1.17 -19.22
N LEU A 174 -18.82 -2.13 -19.25
CA LEU A 174 -19.12 -3.56 -19.18
C LEU A 174 -19.06 -4.06 -17.75
N VAL A 175 -20.05 -4.86 -17.33
CA VAL A 175 -20.02 -5.60 -16.06
C VAL A 175 -19.14 -6.83 -16.24
N LEU A 176 -18.02 -6.87 -15.54
CA LEU A 176 -17.04 -7.96 -15.60
C LEU A 176 -17.31 -9.03 -14.56
N LEU A 177 -17.70 -8.61 -13.34
CA LEU A 177 -18.15 -9.47 -12.25
C LEU A 177 -19.36 -8.83 -11.59
N GLU A 178 -20.34 -9.64 -11.26
CA GLU A 178 -21.45 -9.27 -10.38
C GLU A 178 -21.76 -10.41 -9.44
N THR A 179 -21.92 -10.13 -8.16
CA THR A 179 -22.33 -11.11 -7.17
C THR A 179 -23.66 -10.70 -6.51
N ALA A 180 -24.42 -11.66 -6.05
CA ALA A 180 -25.63 -11.42 -5.30
C ALA A 180 -25.87 -12.53 -4.28
N LEU A 181 -26.29 -12.16 -3.08
CA LEU A 181 -26.77 -13.09 -2.07
C LEU A 181 -28.13 -13.65 -2.52
N ARG A 182 -28.17 -14.94 -2.86
CA ARG A 182 -29.42 -15.64 -3.30
C ARG A 182 -30.02 -16.45 -2.17
N ASP A 183 -29.17 -17.06 -1.34
CA ASP A 183 -29.58 -17.91 -0.23
C ASP A 183 -28.91 -17.44 1.05
N PRO A 184 -29.62 -16.73 1.95
CA PRO A 184 -29.08 -16.26 3.21
C PRO A 184 -28.60 -17.37 4.16
N GLY A 185 -29.07 -18.61 3.96
CA GLY A 185 -28.66 -19.76 4.79
C GLY A 185 -27.28 -20.32 4.43
N ARG A 186 -26.67 -19.85 3.32
CA ARG A 186 -25.35 -20.29 2.89
C ARG A 186 -24.32 -19.19 3.08
N ALA A 187 -23.07 -19.57 3.40
CA ALA A 187 -21.91 -18.68 3.48
C ALA A 187 -21.31 -18.43 2.07
N THR A 188 -22.17 -18.18 1.06
CA THR A 188 -21.77 -17.96 -0.32
C THR A 188 -22.69 -16.96 -1.03
N VAL A 189 -22.12 -16.22 -1.97
CA VAL A 189 -22.85 -15.41 -2.96
C VAL A 189 -22.80 -16.07 -4.32
N GLN A 190 -23.86 -15.89 -5.12
CA GLN A 190 -23.88 -16.30 -6.52
C GLN A 190 -23.13 -15.27 -7.34
N ALA A 191 -22.00 -15.67 -7.91
CA ALA A 191 -21.22 -14.84 -8.81
C ALA A 191 -21.56 -15.11 -10.28
N ALA A 192 -21.48 -14.06 -11.09
CA ALA A 192 -21.59 -14.08 -12.54
C ALA A 192 -20.44 -13.24 -13.13
N TRP A 193 -19.61 -13.83 -13.98
CA TRP A 193 -18.50 -13.13 -14.63
C TRP A 193 -18.56 -13.24 -16.14
N HIS A 194 -18.07 -12.19 -16.80
CA HIS A 194 -18.09 -12.09 -18.26
C HIS A 194 -17.16 -13.13 -18.90
N THR A 195 -17.62 -13.79 -19.94
CA THR A 195 -16.89 -14.87 -20.60
C THR A 195 -16.63 -14.58 -22.07
N ALA A 196 -17.56 -13.91 -22.77
CA ALA A 196 -17.51 -13.62 -24.21
C ALA A 196 -17.20 -14.87 -25.08
N GLY A 197 -17.72 -16.03 -24.69
CA GLY A 197 -17.62 -17.29 -25.41
C GLY A 197 -18.98 -17.74 -25.93
N SER A 198 -19.17 -19.04 -26.11
CA SER A 198 -20.46 -19.67 -26.45
C SER A 198 -21.55 -19.32 -25.40
N SER A 199 -21.15 -19.11 -24.15
CA SER A 199 -21.96 -18.47 -23.11
C SER A 199 -21.37 -17.10 -22.79
N PRO A 200 -22.16 -16.01 -22.83
CA PRO A 200 -21.64 -14.65 -22.53
C PRO A 200 -21.24 -14.48 -21.08
N VAL A 201 -21.80 -15.27 -20.16
CA VAL A 201 -21.59 -15.18 -18.72
C VAL A 201 -21.47 -16.57 -18.10
N THR A 202 -20.45 -16.77 -17.31
CA THR A 202 -20.31 -17.96 -16.46
C THR A 202 -20.78 -17.64 -15.04
N ARG A 203 -21.38 -18.61 -14.36
CA ARG A 203 -21.88 -18.48 -13.00
C ARG A 203 -21.27 -19.53 -12.07
N GLY A 204 -21.04 -19.14 -10.81
CA GLY A 204 -20.54 -20.04 -9.78
C GLY A 204 -20.65 -19.42 -8.39
N PRO A 205 -20.56 -20.22 -7.32
CA PRO A 205 -20.54 -19.71 -5.95
C PRO A 205 -19.17 -19.14 -5.61
N LEU A 206 -19.15 -18.03 -4.87
CA LEU A 206 -17.99 -17.47 -4.17
C LEU A 206 -18.31 -17.34 -2.68
N PRO A 207 -17.32 -17.39 -1.78
CA PRO A 207 -17.52 -17.13 -0.37
C PRO A 207 -18.04 -15.69 -0.16
N ASP A 208 -18.81 -15.47 0.89
CA ASP A 208 -19.41 -14.17 1.22
C ASP A 208 -18.61 -13.38 2.27
N ASP A 209 -17.47 -13.92 2.70
CA ASP A 209 -16.55 -13.34 3.65
C ASP A 209 -15.27 -12.77 3.01
N ARG A 210 -15.11 -12.88 1.70
CA ARG A 210 -13.92 -12.41 0.95
C ARG A 210 -14.32 -11.69 -0.34
N LEU A 211 -13.45 -10.81 -0.80
CA LEU A 211 -13.66 -10.09 -2.06
C LEU A 211 -13.60 -11.05 -3.25
N GLY A 212 -14.69 -11.18 -3.99
CA GLY A 212 -14.77 -12.04 -5.17
C GLY A 212 -13.79 -11.64 -6.26
N THR A 213 -13.56 -10.33 -6.48
CA THR A 213 -12.55 -9.80 -7.41
C THR A 213 -11.17 -10.37 -7.13
N ALA A 214 -10.75 -10.47 -5.85
CA ALA A 214 -9.46 -11.04 -5.47
C ALA A 214 -9.39 -12.57 -5.71
N LEU A 215 -10.52 -13.25 -5.77
CA LEU A 215 -10.60 -14.70 -5.99
C LEU A 215 -10.72 -15.10 -7.46
N LEU A 216 -10.97 -14.16 -8.38
CA LEU A 216 -11.15 -14.45 -9.82
C LEU A 216 -9.97 -15.22 -10.44
N PRO A 217 -8.70 -14.93 -10.15
CA PRO A 217 -7.58 -15.70 -10.71
C PRO A 217 -7.63 -17.20 -10.39
N LEU A 218 -8.25 -17.57 -9.26
CA LEU A 218 -8.43 -18.98 -8.85
C LEU A 218 -9.65 -19.65 -9.50
N ARG A 219 -10.52 -18.91 -10.13
CA ARG A 219 -11.83 -19.39 -10.66
C ARG A 219 -11.98 -19.25 -12.17
N VAL A 220 -11.20 -18.36 -12.79
CA VAL A 220 -11.29 -18.02 -14.22
C VAL A 220 -10.05 -18.52 -14.93
N SER A 221 -10.22 -19.34 -15.97
CA SER A 221 -9.11 -20.00 -16.66
C SER A 221 -8.39 -19.12 -17.71
N GLY A 222 -8.91 -17.94 -18.05
CA GLY A 222 -8.32 -17.04 -19.05
C GLY A 222 -8.37 -17.54 -20.50
N LYS A 223 -9.19 -18.55 -20.82
CA LYS A 223 -9.23 -19.17 -22.15
C LYS A 223 -9.88 -18.29 -23.22
N THR A 224 -10.88 -17.51 -22.85
CA THR A 224 -11.60 -16.63 -23.79
C THR A 224 -11.12 -15.19 -23.64
N GLU A 225 -11.39 -14.34 -24.63
CA GLU A 225 -11.10 -12.91 -24.58
C GLU A 225 -11.81 -12.23 -23.41
N GLY A 226 -13.08 -12.55 -23.19
CA GLY A 226 -13.83 -12.01 -22.05
C GLY A 226 -13.24 -12.41 -20.70
N GLN A 227 -12.79 -13.67 -20.57
CA GLN A 227 -12.12 -14.13 -19.35
C GLN A 227 -10.78 -13.40 -19.12
N ARG A 228 -9.97 -13.19 -20.17
CA ARG A 228 -8.72 -12.42 -20.07
C ARG A 228 -8.98 -10.98 -19.62
N ARG A 229 -10.01 -10.34 -20.19
CA ARG A 229 -10.43 -8.98 -19.79
C ARG A 229 -10.88 -8.91 -18.33
N VAL A 230 -11.63 -9.91 -17.85
CA VAL A 230 -12.03 -10.02 -16.42
C VAL A 230 -10.79 -10.12 -15.53
N LEU A 231 -9.85 -11.01 -15.89
CA LEU A 231 -8.61 -11.20 -15.12
C LEU A 231 -7.73 -9.95 -15.11
N ALA A 232 -7.54 -9.29 -16.25
CA ALA A 232 -6.72 -8.09 -16.34
C ALA A 232 -7.31 -6.93 -15.49
N ALA A 233 -8.63 -6.72 -15.54
CA ALA A 233 -9.28 -5.72 -14.71
C ALA A 233 -9.24 -6.07 -13.22
N ALA A 234 -9.42 -7.35 -12.86
CA ALA A 234 -9.31 -7.81 -11.48
C ALA A 234 -7.88 -7.64 -10.95
N GLU A 235 -6.87 -8.01 -11.74
CA GLU A 235 -5.46 -7.81 -11.41
C GLU A 235 -5.14 -6.33 -11.19
N GLN A 236 -5.54 -5.45 -12.11
CA GLN A 236 -5.35 -4.00 -11.95
C GLN A 236 -5.95 -3.49 -10.63
N MET A 237 -7.18 -3.90 -10.30
CA MET A 237 -7.85 -3.50 -9.05
C MET A 237 -7.10 -4.03 -7.83
N VAL A 238 -6.73 -5.30 -7.82
CA VAL A 238 -6.01 -5.94 -6.71
C VAL A 238 -4.64 -5.30 -6.51
N VAL A 239 -3.88 -5.06 -7.59
CA VAL A 239 -2.56 -4.39 -7.51
C VAL A 239 -2.68 -2.98 -6.93
N ALA A 240 -3.70 -2.21 -7.36
CA ALA A 240 -3.95 -0.87 -6.82
C ALA A 240 -4.29 -0.89 -5.31
N LEU A 241 -4.98 -1.93 -4.84
CA LEU A 241 -5.42 -2.07 -3.45
C LEU A 241 -4.34 -2.68 -2.53
N ARG A 242 -3.51 -3.60 -3.00
CA ARG A 242 -2.49 -4.27 -2.18
C ARG A 242 -1.30 -3.37 -1.82
N SER A 243 -0.99 -2.37 -2.62
CA SER A 243 0.13 -1.46 -2.40
C SER A 243 -0.25 -0.26 -1.51
N VAL A 244 -0.92 -0.52 -0.39
CA VAL A 244 -1.37 0.51 0.57
C VAL A 244 -0.66 0.33 1.91
N PHE A 245 -0.04 1.42 2.41
CA PHE A 245 0.58 1.48 3.72
C PHE A 245 -0.18 2.46 4.62
N VAL A 246 -0.75 1.95 5.69
CA VAL A 246 -1.36 2.79 6.73
C VAL A 246 -0.27 3.31 7.64
N CYS A 247 -0.17 4.62 7.79
CA CYS A 247 0.87 5.28 8.58
C CYS A 247 0.22 6.17 9.65
N ASP A 248 0.27 5.73 10.89
CA ASP A 248 -0.08 6.55 12.05
C ASP A 248 1.03 6.49 13.10
N PRO A 249 2.10 7.29 12.93
CA PRO A 249 3.23 7.28 13.84
C PRO A 249 2.80 7.49 15.29
N ASN A 250 3.24 6.59 16.18
CA ASN A 250 2.96 6.64 17.61
C ASN A 250 4.20 7.11 18.39
N PRO A 251 4.34 8.40 18.72
CA PRO A 251 5.52 8.94 19.41
C PRO A 251 5.84 8.21 20.70
N GLY A 252 4.81 7.77 21.46
CA GLY A 252 5.01 7.06 22.71
C GLY A 252 5.80 5.76 22.55
N ARG A 253 5.57 5.02 21.46
CA ARG A 253 6.27 3.77 21.14
C ARG A 253 7.59 3.98 20.43
N MET A 254 7.72 5.07 19.66
CA MET A 254 8.94 5.39 18.90
C MET A 254 10.13 5.81 19.78
N ARG A 255 9.90 6.14 21.06
CA ARG A 255 10.93 6.68 21.96
C ARG A 255 11.92 5.64 22.47
N ALA A 256 11.47 4.38 22.59
CA ALA A 256 12.29 3.32 23.14
C ALA A 256 13.30 2.78 22.12
N PRO A 257 14.49 2.32 22.56
CA PRO A 257 15.35 1.50 21.73
C PRO A 257 14.61 0.20 21.31
N VAL A 258 14.89 -0.30 20.11
CA VAL A 258 14.25 -1.49 19.55
C VAL A 258 15.28 -2.58 19.25
N PRO A 259 14.90 -3.86 19.19
CA PRO A 259 15.79 -4.94 18.79
C PRO A 259 16.41 -4.65 17.41
N ARG A 260 17.66 -5.04 17.23
CA ARG A 260 18.33 -4.96 15.93
C ARG A 260 17.85 -6.11 15.06
N GLY A 261 17.32 -5.81 13.90
CA GLY A 261 16.76 -6.80 12.97
C GLY A 261 16.75 -6.29 11.53
N ALA A 262 16.04 -7.00 10.68
CA ALA A 262 15.80 -6.67 9.28
C ALA A 262 14.31 -6.37 9.02
N GLY A 263 13.58 -5.94 10.05
CA GLY A 263 12.17 -5.66 10.00
C GLY A 263 11.80 -4.55 9.01
N ARG A 264 10.58 -4.61 8.49
CA ARG A 264 9.97 -3.52 7.73
C ARG A 264 9.36 -2.51 8.69
N LEU A 265 9.23 -1.26 8.26
CA LEU A 265 8.63 -0.21 9.09
C LEU A 265 7.17 -0.55 9.37
N LEU A 266 6.84 -0.63 10.65
CA LEU A 266 5.48 -0.88 11.12
C LEU A 266 4.57 0.35 10.93
N PRO A 267 3.25 0.18 10.83
CA PRO A 267 2.28 1.28 10.71
C PRO A 267 2.41 2.37 11.79
N GLY A 268 2.67 2.00 13.04
CA GLY A 268 2.91 2.90 14.16
C GLY A 268 4.30 3.50 14.22
N CYS A 269 5.19 3.10 13.31
CA CYS A 269 6.61 3.48 13.28
C CYS A 269 7.39 3.13 14.57
N ASP A 270 6.91 2.17 15.35
CA ASP A 270 7.50 1.75 16.63
C ASP A 270 8.97 1.32 16.46
N ASN A 271 9.30 0.70 15.33
CA ASN A 271 10.64 0.22 14.99
C ASN A 271 11.45 1.19 14.11
N LEU A 272 11.17 2.49 14.18
CA LEU A 272 11.85 3.52 13.38
C LEU A 272 13.38 3.42 13.47
N ALA A 273 13.94 3.21 14.68
CA ALA A 273 15.39 3.16 14.89
C ALA A 273 16.05 1.96 14.16
N GLU A 274 15.38 0.79 14.14
CA GLU A 274 15.82 -0.39 13.40
C GLU A 274 15.89 -0.11 11.89
N VAL A 275 14.83 0.47 11.35
CA VAL A 275 14.74 0.79 9.91
C VAL A 275 15.78 1.84 9.51
N LEU A 276 16.03 2.84 10.35
CA LEU A 276 17.10 3.83 10.13
C LEU A 276 18.48 3.20 10.11
N TRP A 277 18.75 2.29 11.06
CA TRP A 277 20.00 1.53 11.10
C TRP A 277 20.26 0.79 9.79
N ARG A 278 19.28 0.04 9.32
CA ARG A 278 19.36 -0.76 8.09
C ARG A 278 19.48 0.14 6.84
N THR A 279 18.58 1.09 6.67
CA THR A 279 18.47 1.87 5.43
C THR A 279 19.63 2.83 5.22
N ARG A 280 20.34 3.23 6.27
CA ARG A 280 21.59 4.01 6.17
C ARG A 280 22.66 3.23 5.42
N ALA A 281 22.82 1.95 5.73
CA ALA A 281 23.80 1.09 5.07
C ALA A 281 23.36 0.71 3.63
N GLU A 282 22.06 0.52 3.39
CA GLU A 282 21.52 0.07 2.10
C GLU A 282 21.50 1.19 1.04
N CYS A 283 21.25 2.44 1.43
CA CYS A 283 21.07 3.54 0.47
C CYS A 283 21.48 4.90 1.03
N GLY A 284 22.74 5.28 0.85
CA GLY A 284 23.27 6.57 1.28
C GLY A 284 22.54 7.79 0.68
N ARG A 285 22.03 7.67 -0.56
CA ARG A 285 21.23 8.75 -1.19
C ARG A 285 19.91 8.99 -0.48
N ARG A 286 19.20 7.93 -0.10
CA ARG A 286 17.96 8.03 0.67
C ARG A 286 18.22 8.62 2.03
N HIS A 287 19.29 8.15 2.70
CA HIS A 287 19.69 8.68 3.99
C HIS A 287 19.99 10.19 3.92
N ALA A 288 20.75 10.66 2.92
CA ALA A 288 21.05 12.07 2.74
C ALA A 288 19.77 12.92 2.54
N LEU A 289 18.80 12.43 1.76
CA LEU A 289 17.51 13.11 1.58
C LEU A 289 16.71 13.16 2.89
N LEU A 290 16.71 12.08 3.66
CA LEU A 290 16.06 12.06 4.97
C LEU A 290 16.73 13.00 5.96
N ALA A 291 18.07 13.02 6.05
CA ALA A 291 18.80 13.95 6.88
C ALA A 291 18.52 15.42 6.49
N ALA A 292 18.38 15.70 5.19
CA ALA A 292 17.99 17.03 4.71
C ALA A 292 16.56 17.39 5.15
N ALA A 293 15.59 16.46 5.03
CA ALA A 293 14.24 16.67 5.50
C ALA A 293 14.19 16.90 7.02
N VAL A 294 14.88 16.07 7.79
CA VAL A 294 14.96 16.21 9.26
C VAL A 294 15.57 17.54 9.66
N ARG A 295 16.55 18.03 8.92
CA ARG A 295 17.13 19.36 9.14
C ARG A 295 16.11 20.49 8.92
N ALA A 296 15.23 20.35 7.95
CA ALA A 296 14.16 21.33 7.69
C ALA A 296 13.07 21.29 8.75
N GLY A 297 12.70 20.08 9.25
CA GLY A 297 11.54 19.90 10.13
C GLY A 297 11.83 19.90 11.63
N CYS A 298 13.05 19.57 12.06
CA CYS A 298 13.40 19.53 13.48
C CYS A 298 14.05 20.84 13.97
N THR A 299 13.90 21.09 15.27
CA THR A 299 14.41 22.31 15.91
C THR A 299 15.91 22.20 16.19
N GLY A 300 16.62 23.33 16.10
CA GLY A 300 18.03 23.44 16.34
C GLY A 300 18.89 22.88 15.20
N ARG A 301 20.23 22.89 15.39
CA ARG A 301 21.17 22.40 14.39
C ARG A 301 21.03 20.87 14.25
N VAL A 302 20.88 20.39 13.03
CA VAL A 302 20.91 18.97 12.67
C VAL A 302 21.95 18.78 11.57
N VAL A 303 22.97 17.98 11.84
CA VAL A 303 24.02 17.62 10.87
C VAL A 303 23.64 16.33 10.16
N ASP A 304 23.25 15.29 10.92
CA ASP A 304 22.88 13.98 10.40
C ASP A 304 21.85 13.30 11.31
N LEU A 305 21.25 12.24 10.79
CA LEU A 305 20.38 11.31 11.51
C LEU A 305 21.13 9.98 11.65
N LEU A 306 21.39 9.60 12.89
CA LEU A 306 22.19 8.44 13.22
C LEU A 306 21.32 7.33 13.83
N ALA A 307 21.82 6.11 13.73
CA ALA A 307 21.35 4.99 14.54
C ALA A 307 22.59 4.30 15.13
N GLU A 308 22.58 4.00 16.41
CA GLU A 308 23.69 3.36 17.10
C GLU A 308 23.25 2.07 17.82
N PRO A 309 24.08 1.02 17.79
CA PRO A 309 23.79 -0.20 18.54
C PRO A 309 24.05 0.03 20.02
N LEU A 310 23.28 -0.65 20.86
CA LEU A 310 23.45 -0.74 22.31
C LEU A 310 24.01 -2.11 22.69
N ALA A 311 24.48 -2.24 23.94
CA ALA A 311 25.12 -3.46 24.43
C ALA A 311 24.18 -4.69 24.48
N ASP A 312 22.88 -4.46 24.54
CA ASP A 312 21.82 -5.50 24.61
C ASP A 312 21.24 -5.90 23.24
N ASP A 313 22.00 -5.73 22.16
CA ASP A 313 21.60 -5.96 20.76
C ASP A 313 20.38 -5.14 20.32
N ARG A 314 20.16 -4.00 20.96
CA ARG A 314 19.15 -3.01 20.56
C ARG A 314 19.77 -1.87 19.78
N VAL A 315 18.92 -1.08 19.12
CA VAL A 315 19.31 0.10 18.34
C VAL A 315 18.55 1.31 18.84
N ARG A 316 19.24 2.44 18.93
CA ARG A 316 18.68 3.73 19.25
C ARG A 316 18.95 4.72 18.12
N ALA A 317 17.96 5.50 17.72
CA ALA A 317 18.13 6.58 16.76
C ALA A 317 18.43 7.90 17.46
N LEU A 318 19.28 8.75 16.80
CA LEU A 318 19.81 10.00 17.35
C LEU A 318 19.88 11.07 16.26
N LEU A 319 19.71 12.31 16.65
CA LEU A 319 20.14 13.47 15.85
C LEU A 319 21.59 13.84 16.21
N ASP A 320 22.44 13.90 15.20
CA ASP A 320 23.76 14.53 15.33
C ASP A 320 23.58 16.05 15.25
N ARG A 321 23.95 16.74 16.31
CA ARG A 321 23.88 18.21 16.42
C ARG A 321 25.16 18.91 16.02
N GLY A 322 26.23 18.14 15.72
CA GLY A 322 27.59 18.62 15.53
C GLY A 322 28.36 18.79 16.84
N ASP A 323 29.65 18.97 16.73
CA ASP A 323 30.56 19.21 17.85
C ASP A 323 30.48 18.10 18.93
N GLY A 324 30.17 16.86 18.52
CA GLY A 324 30.02 15.71 19.41
C GLY A 324 28.67 15.62 20.15
N LEU A 325 27.81 16.60 19.99
CA LEU A 325 26.49 16.62 20.62
C LEU A 325 25.53 15.69 19.87
N ARG A 326 24.87 14.79 20.60
CA ARG A 326 23.88 13.83 20.05
C ARG A 326 22.61 13.84 20.88
N THR A 327 21.47 13.99 20.23
CA THR A 327 20.15 13.97 20.87
C THR A 327 19.41 12.70 20.51
N PRO A 328 19.12 11.79 21.45
CA PRO A 328 18.25 10.64 21.19
C PRO A 328 16.89 11.08 20.67
N LEU A 329 16.34 10.37 19.65
CA LEU A 329 15.01 10.67 19.13
C LEU A 329 13.93 10.59 20.21
N GLY A 330 14.10 9.73 21.20
CA GLY A 330 13.19 9.61 22.33
C GLY A 330 13.02 10.90 23.16
N LEU A 331 13.92 11.88 23.03
CA LEU A 331 13.84 13.19 23.70
C LEU A 331 13.17 14.28 22.85
N LEU A 332 12.85 13.99 21.58
CA LEU A 332 12.17 14.93 20.69
C LEU A 332 10.71 15.12 21.06
N GLY A 333 10.14 16.24 20.67
CA GLY A 333 8.71 16.48 20.75
C GLY A 333 7.91 15.52 19.84
N ASP A 334 6.64 15.27 20.16
CA ASP A 334 5.78 14.37 19.39
C ASP A 334 5.66 14.77 17.92
N GLY A 335 5.58 16.08 17.65
CA GLY A 335 5.54 16.61 16.28
C GLY A 335 6.81 16.30 15.49
N GLU A 336 7.99 16.45 16.11
CA GLU A 336 9.27 16.13 15.45
C GLU A 336 9.39 14.62 15.17
N LEU A 337 8.96 13.77 16.10
CA LEU A 337 8.95 12.31 15.91
C LEU A 337 8.02 11.90 14.76
N ARG A 338 6.80 12.43 14.72
CA ARG A 338 5.85 12.17 13.62
C ARG A 338 6.40 12.68 12.29
N TYR A 339 7.00 13.87 12.29
CA TYR A 339 7.65 14.44 11.11
C TYR A 339 8.74 13.53 10.55
N VAL A 340 9.67 13.06 11.40
CA VAL A 340 10.78 12.17 11.00
C VAL A 340 10.23 10.87 10.42
N ALA A 341 9.21 10.27 11.05
CA ALA A 341 8.59 9.03 10.59
C ALA A 341 7.91 9.20 9.22
N LEU A 342 7.08 10.23 9.06
CA LEU A 342 6.39 10.49 7.80
C LEU A 342 7.37 10.87 6.68
N ALA A 343 8.43 11.62 6.98
CA ALA A 343 9.50 11.91 6.02
C ALA A 343 10.22 10.62 5.56
N LEU A 344 10.52 9.69 6.48
CA LEU A 344 11.07 8.39 6.12
C LEU A 344 10.12 7.61 5.21
N VAL A 345 8.84 7.52 5.55
CA VAL A 345 7.82 6.82 4.75
C VAL A 345 7.76 7.39 3.33
N LEU A 346 7.71 8.71 3.19
CA LEU A 346 7.67 9.38 1.87
C LEU A 346 8.93 9.15 1.03
N LEU A 347 10.08 8.95 1.66
CA LEU A 347 11.37 8.72 0.99
C LEU A 347 11.67 7.25 0.75
N THR A 348 10.79 6.34 1.15
CA THR A 348 11.01 4.89 1.02
C THR A 348 10.05 4.26 0.01
N GLY A 349 10.13 2.97 -0.14
CA GLY A 349 9.27 2.18 -1.02
C GLY A 349 8.81 0.89 -0.35
N PRO A 350 8.03 0.06 -1.05
CA PRO A 350 7.40 -1.15 -0.49
C PRO A 350 8.38 -2.12 0.18
N GLY A 351 9.65 -2.16 -0.25
CA GLY A 351 10.66 -3.02 0.36
C GLY A 351 11.09 -2.63 1.78
N VAL A 352 10.77 -1.40 2.22
CA VAL A 352 11.11 -0.89 3.56
C VAL A 352 9.89 -0.86 4.48
N LEU A 353 8.70 -0.74 3.93
CA LEU A 353 7.45 -0.63 4.66
C LEU A 353 6.79 -2.00 4.84
N GLU A 354 6.05 -2.19 5.92
CA GLU A 354 5.22 -3.38 6.13
C GLU A 354 3.97 -3.30 5.25
N VAL A 355 4.16 -3.61 3.99
CA VAL A 355 3.08 -3.78 3.00
C VAL A 355 3.18 -5.17 2.39
N ASP A 356 2.05 -5.69 1.93
CA ASP A 356 1.97 -6.92 1.15
C ASP A 356 1.76 -6.59 -0.33
N PRO A 357 2.84 -6.24 -1.07
CA PRO A 357 2.72 -5.92 -2.49
C PRO A 357 2.29 -7.17 -3.27
N ALA A 358 1.69 -6.96 -4.44
CA ALA A 358 1.42 -8.07 -5.35
C ALA A 358 2.76 -8.68 -5.82
N GLY A 359 3.14 -9.80 -5.22
CA GLY A 359 4.45 -10.43 -5.42
C GLY A 359 4.72 -10.85 -6.87
N GLU A 360 3.65 -11.13 -7.61
CA GLU A 360 3.66 -11.50 -9.01
C GLU A 360 3.91 -10.31 -9.95
N VAL A 361 3.73 -9.07 -9.45
CA VAL A 361 3.92 -7.84 -10.24
C VAL A 361 5.21 -7.15 -9.81
N PRO A 362 6.12 -6.83 -10.74
CA PRO A 362 7.33 -6.10 -10.39
C PRO A 362 7.04 -4.79 -9.64
N ALA A 363 7.80 -4.50 -8.59
CA ALA A 363 7.62 -3.29 -7.76
C ALA A 363 7.66 -1.99 -8.59
N ALA A 364 8.40 -1.99 -9.71
CA ALA A 364 8.46 -0.85 -10.64
C ALA A 364 7.13 -0.56 -11.33
N LEU A 365 6.21 -1.51 -11.37
CA LEU A 365 4.87 -1.40 -11.96
C LEU A 365 3.77 -1.14 -10.92
N GLN A 366 4.12 -1.07 -9.66
CA GLN A 366 3.19 -0.79 -8.57
C GLN A 366 3.32 0.66 -8.08
N THR A 367 2.22 1.22 -7.59
CA THR A 367 2.18 2.52 -6.93
C THR A 367 1.91 2.30 -5.45
N LEU A 368 2.82 2.77 -4.60
CA LEU A 368 2.59 2.76 -3.15
C LEU A 368 1.62 3.89 -2.78
N THR A 369 0.53 3.58 -2.11
CA THR A 369 -0.35 4.59 -1.49
C THR A 369 -0.13 4.61 0.01
N VAL A 370 0.19 5.77 0.56
CA VAL A 370 0.30 6.00 2.01
C VAL A 370 -0.99 6.62 2.51
N LEU A 371 -1.62 5.99 3.50
CA LEU A 371 -2.76 6.55 4.24
C LEU A 371 -2.25 7.11 5.56
N ALA A 372 -2.41 8.42 5.79
CA ALA A 372 -1.90 9.09 7.00
C ALA A 372 -3.03 9.82 7.74
N ASP A 373 -3.60 9.17 8.77
CA ASP A 373 -4.59 9.81 9.62
C ASP A 373 -3.92 10.79 10.59
N GLY A 374 -4.51 11.99 10.72
CA GLY A 374 -3.91 13.07 11.50
C GLY A 374 -2.51 13.42 11.01
N PHE A 375 -2.38 13.64 9.69
CA PHE A 375 -1.11 13.98 9.05
C PHE A 375 -0.44 15.22 9.69
N ASP A 376 -1.23 16.20 10.13
CA ASP A 376 -0.80 17.44 10.80
C ASP A 376 -0.72 17.32 12.34
N ARG A 377 -1.04 16.16 12.91
CA ARG A 377 -1.14 15.99 14.38
C ARG A 377 0.17 16.31 15.09
N CYS A 378 0.10 17.17 16.11
CA CYS A 378 1.23 17.60 16.94
C CYS A 378 2.33 18.38 16.21
N MET A 379 2.20 18.69 14.92
CA MET A 379 3.16 19.44 14.15
C MET A 379 2.84 20.93 14.08
N ASP A 380 3.86 21.75 14.02
CA ASP A 380 3.73 23.17 13.75
C ASP A 380 3.53 23.44 12.24
N ARG A 381 3.16 24.71 11.92
CA ARG A 381 2.89 25.10 10.52
C ARG A 381 4.07 24.90 9.59
N ARG A 382 5.29 25.13 10.07
CA ARG A 382 6.52 24.93 9.29
C ARG A 382 6.71 23.45 8.97
N GLN A 383 6.57 22.59 9.96
CA GLN A 383 6.73 21.14 9.82
C GLN A 383 5.71 20.57 8.83
N VAL A 384 4.44 20.94 8.95
CA VAL A 384 3.39 20.48 8.02
C VAL A 384 3.70 20.93 6.60
N ARG A 385 4.12 22.18 6.41
CA ARG A 385 4.46 22.72 5.10
C ARG A 385 5.64 22.00 4.46
N GLU A 386 6.75 21.84 5.17
CA GLU A 386 7.94 21.12 4.70
C GLU A 386 7.60 19.66 4.31
N LEU A 387 6.75 19.01 5.10
CA LEU A 387 6.31 17.64 4.86
C LEU A 387 5.39 17.56 3.61
N LEU A 388 4.49 18.51 3.42
CA LEU A 388 3.62 18.58 2.24
C LEU A 388 4.44 18.85 0.97
N GLU A 389 5.41 19.76 1.02
CA GLU A 389 6.31 20.01 -0.11
C GLU A 389 7.17 18.76 -0.44
N LEU A 390 7.62 18.04 0.58
CA LEU A 390 8.28 16.75 0.37
C LEU A 390 7.33 15.74 -0.29
N ALA A 391 6.11 15.62 0.23
CA ALA A 391 5.10 14.73 -0.32
C ALA A 391 4.77 15.05 -1.78
N ALA A 392 4.57 16.34 -2.12
CA ALA A 392 4.31 16.78 -3.47
C ALA A 392 5.43 16.35 -4.44
N ARG A 393 6.70 16.64 -4.08
CA ARG A 393 7.87 16.22 -4.87
C ARG A 393 7.97 14.69 -5.03
N MET A 394 7.57 13.92 -4.02
CA MET A 394 7.64 12.45 -4.10
C MET A 394 6.47 11.88 -4.91
N CYS A 395 5.28 12.44 -4.77
CA CYS A 395 4.10 12.04 -5.53
C CYS A 395 4.23 12.37 -7.03
N GLU A 396 4.86 13.49 -7.38
CA GLU A 396 5.14 13.89 -8.76
C GLU A 396 5.97 12.83 -9.52
N ARG A 397 6.83 12.07 -8.83
CA ARG A 397 7.59 10.96 -9.41
C ARG A 397 6.72 9.75 -9.79
N GLY A 398 5.47 9.71 -9.37
CA GLY A 398 4.46 8.74 -9.76
C GLY A 398 4.63 7.31 -9.19
N HIS A 399 5.54 7.08 -8.23
CA HIS A 399 5.71 5.78 -7.57
C HIS A 399 5.09 5.72 -6.16
N ILE A 400 4.75 6.88 -5.61
CA ILE A 400 4.08 7.02 -4.31
C ILE A 400 2.90 7.97 -4.44
N ARG A 401 1.86 7.73 -3.67
CA ARG A 401 0.70 8.59 -3.48
C ARG A 401 0.49 8.78 -1.98
N LEU A 402 -0.04 9.93 -1.59
CA LEU A 402 -0.41 10.21 -0.20
C LEU A 402 -1.88 10.59 -0.12
N VAL A 403 -2.60 9.94 0.76
CA VAL A 403 -3.95 10.33 1.19
C VAL A 403 -3.90 10.60 2.69
N GLY A 404 -3.94 11.87 3.05
CA GLY A 404 -3.81 12.34 4.44
C GLY A 404 -5.12 12.92 4.96
N ALA A 405 -5.31 12.88 6.29
CA ALA A 405 -6.35 13.63 6.99
C ALA A 405 -5.72 14.77 7.78
N VAL A 406 -6.26 15.98 7.63
CA VAL A 406 -5.79 17.21 8.29
C VAL A 406 -6.93 17.96 8.96
N GLY A 407 -6.63 18.80 9.95
CA GLY A 407 -7.60 19.63 10.66
C GLY A 407 -8.20 20.72 9.78
N GLU A 408 -7.39 21.32 8.90
CA GLU A 408 -7.77 22.50 8.12
C GLU A 408 -7.32 22.41 6.67
N ALA A 409 -8.16 22.87 5.74
CA ALA A 409 -7.83 22.97 4.33
C ALA A 409 -6.70 23.97 4.03
N SER A 410 -6.51 24.95 4.92
CA SER A 410 -5.47 26.00 4.80
C SER A 410 -4.03 25.45 4.79
N TRP A 411 -3.80 24.23 5.28
CA TRP A 411 -2.50 23.56 5.21
C TRP A 411 -2.00 23.33 3.79
N ALA A 412 -2.90 23.13 2.82
CA ALA A 412 -2.57 22.94 1.42
C ALA A 412 -2.25 24.25 0.68
N ALA A 413 -2.49 25.41 1.31
CA ALA A 413 -2.33 26.70 0.62
C ALA A 413 -0.88 26.93 0.17
N GLY A 414 -0.70 27.18 -1.13
CA GLY A 414 0.61 27.44 -1.74
C GLY A 414 1.47 26.21 -1.95
N VAL A 415 0.90 25.00 -1.87
CA VAL A 415 1.55 23.74 -2.27
C VAL A 415 0.86 23.23 -3.54
N ASP A 416 1.59 23.17 -4.65
CA ASP A 416 1.06 22.71 -5.91
C ASP A 416 0.79 21.21 -5.94
N GLY A 417 -0.18 20.76 -6.73
CA GLY A 417 -0.49 19.34 -6.94
C GLY A 417 -1.27 18.67 -5.80
N VAL A 418 -1.74 19.43 -4.82
CA VAL A 418 -2.58 18.92 -3.72
C VAL A 418 -4.05 18.93 -4.11
N THR A 419 -4.71 17.79 -4.02
CA THR A 419 -6.17 17.66 -4.08
C THR A 419 -6.72 17.80 -2.67
N VAL A 420 -7.54 18.82 -2.43
CA VAL A 420 -8.21 19.02 -1.12
C VAL A 420 -9.64 18.53 -1.20
N VAL A 421 -10.01 17.63 -0.30
CA VAL A 421 -11.39 17.18 -0.07
C VAL A 421 -11.85 17.83 1.23
N ASP A 422 -12.61 18.92 1.13
CA ASP A 422 -13.12 19.63 2.29
C ASP A 422 -14.40 18.96 2.80
N LEU A 423 -14.38 18.53 4.07
CA LEU A 423 -15.49 17.91 4.79
C LEU A 423 -16.07 18.84 5.88
N SER A 424 -15.86 20.15 5.73
CA SER A 424 -16.35 21.14 6.72
C SER A 424 -17.83 21.48 6.56
N ALA A 425 -18.48 21.00 5.48
CA ALA A 425 -19.88 21.33 5.13
C ALA A 425 -20.86 20.26 5.64
#